data_4bb897722b7daac3e92a27414b0296ce
#
_entry.id   4bb897722b7daac3e92a27414b0296ce
#
_cell.length_a   1.000
_cell.length_b   1.000
_cell.length_c   1.000
_cell.angle_alpha   90.00
_cell.angle_beta   90.00
_cell.angle_gamma   90.00
#
_symmetry.space_group_name_H-M   'P 1'
#
loop_
_entity.id
_entity.type
_entity.pdbx_description
1 polymer ?
#
loop_
_entity_poly.entity_id
_entity_poly.type
_entity_poly.pdbx_seq_one_letter_code
_entity_poly.pdbx_strand_id
1 'polypeptide(L)'
;MLHLLSLASLLECMEKAKHVTAAMIVAHPDDETIWAGGTVLIHSDWHWTIVSLCRGSDTDRAPKFIRAVQQLGGVSEIGDLDDGTEQLPLSEDDVQQMVLSLLPEKHFDLILTHSPHGEYTRHRRHEEIGTAVALLWEKELIRAKEVWMFAYEDGGKGGKDDLPKAIKTAHLISYLPEDIWLRKYTIVNAIYGFAPGTYEADIVMREEAFWCFQSPVEFRKWSKTERRKR
;
A
#
# COMPACT_ATOMS: atom_id res chain seq x y z
N MET A 1 -4.44 48.97 -12.43
CA MET A 1 -4.14 48.94 -10.98
C MET A 1 -3.92 47.49 -10.61
N LEU A 2 -2.67 47.01 -10.62
CA LEU A 2 -2.33 45.62 -10.20
C LEU A 2 -2.33 45.63 -8.65
N HIS A 3 -3.23 44.83 -8.06
CA HIS A 3 -3.17 44.54 -6.63
C HIS A 3 -1.97 43.62 -6.38
N LEU A 4 -0.90 44.17 -5.82
CA LEU A 4 0.16 43.39 -5.19
C LEU A 4 -0.44 42.71 -3.96
N LEU A 5 -0.64 41.42 -4.04
CA LEU A 5 -0.92 40.57 -2.86
C LEU A 5 0.25 40.75 -1.89
N SER A 6 -0.06 41.02 -0.61
CA SER A 6 0.99 41.20 0.41
C SER A 6 1.78 39.87 0.57
N LEU A 7 3.06 39.97 0.94
CA LEU A 7 3.91 38.82 1.23
C LEU A 7 3.24 37.87 2.24
N ALA A 8 2.48 38.40 3.19
CA ALA A 8 1.69 37.65 4.15
C ALA A 8 0.58 36.81 3.48
N SER A 9 -0.14 37.38 2.49
CA SER A 9 -1.16 36.64 1.74
C SER A 9 -0.57 35.57 0.82
N LEU A 10 0.64 35.79 0.31
CA LEU A 10 1.39 34.77 -0.45
C LEU A 10 1.91 33.67 0.48
N LEU A 11 2.41 34.02 1.67
CA LEU A 11 2.82 33.06 2.69
C LEU A 11 1.62 32.26 3.23
N GLU A 12 0.48 32.88 3.52
CA GLU A 12 -0.75 32.17 3.88
C GLU A 12 -1.31 31.28 2.74
N CYS A 13 -1.12 31.70 1.49
CA CYS A 13 -1.49 30.85 0.34
C CYS A 13 -0.53 29.68 0.16
N MET A 14 0.74 29.85 0.47
CA MET A 14 1.76 28.78 0.48
C MET A 14 1.60 27.84 1.68
N GLU A 15 1.23 28.35 2.87
CA GLU A 15 0.89 27.52 4.04
C GLU A 15 -0.41 26.74 3.85
N LYS A 16 -1.31 27.18 2.97
CA LYS A 16 -2.53 26.50 2.58
C LYS A 16 -2.37 25.52 1.40
N ALA A 17 -1.18 25.30 0.90
CA ALA A 17 -0.90 24.11 0.10
C ALA A 17 -1.12 22.90 1.02
N LYS A 18 -2.34 22.37 1.00
CA LYS A 18 -2.78 21.26 1.84
C LYS A 18 -1.92 20.06 1.51
N HIS A 19 -0.92 19.78 2.34
CA HIS A 19 -0.11 18.58 2.17
C HIS A 19 -1.03 17.38 2.24
N VAL A 20 -1.04 16.58 1.18
CA VAL A 20 -1.80 15.34 1.12
C VAL A 20 -1.20 14.38 2.14
N THR A 21 -2.04 13.84 3.02
CA THR A 21 -1.64 12.81 3.98
C THR A 21 -2.06 11.44 3.46
N ALA A 22 -1.13 10.52 3.38
CA ALA A 22 -1.39 9.17 2.89
C ALA A 22 -0.85 8.10 3.84
N ALA A 23 -1.64 7.06 4.05
CA ALA A 23 -1.19 5.85 4.73
C ALA A 23 -1.11 4.69 3.74
N MET A 24 -0.08 3.86 3.86
CA MET A 24 -0.02 2.56 3.20
C MET A 24 0.08 1.48 4.27
N ILE A 25 -0.84 0.51 4.25
CA ILE A 25 -0.94 -0.54 5.26
C ILE A 25 -0.79 -1.87 4.54
N VAL A 26 0.34 -2.54 4.79
CA VAL A 26 0.71 -3.80 4.14
C VAL A 26 1.01 -4.91 5.13
N ALA A 27 1.08 -6.14 4.63
CA ALA A 27 1.35 -7.32 5.43
C ALA A 27 2.82 -7.44 5.78
N HIS A 28 3.69 -7.41 4.78
CA HIS A 28 5.09 -7.76 4.94
C HIS A 28 6.02 -6.62 4.53
N PRO A 29 7.21 -6.56 5.11
CA PRO A 29 8.32 -5.79 4.56
C PRO A 29 8.64 -6.27 3.13
N ASP A 30 8.48 -5.40 2.16
CA ASP A 30 8.62 -5.48 0.71
C ASP A 30 7.32 -5.19 -0.07
N ASP A 31 6.16 -5.55 0.45
CA ASP A 31 4.86 -5.30 -0.19
C ASP A 31 4.67 -3.82 -0.57
N GLU A 32 5.08 -2.90 0.31
CA GLU A 32 4.95 -1.46 0.08
C GLU A 32 5.70 -1.01 -1.18
N THR A 33 6.88 -1.59 -1.38
CA THR A 33 7.71 -1.26 -2.54
C THR A 33 7.21 -2.00 -3.78
N ILE A 34 6.92 -3.31 -3.65
CA ILE A 34 6.52 -4.16 -4.79
C ILE A 34 5.20 -3.67 -5.40
N TRP A 35 4.18 -3.36 -4.59
CA TRP A 35 2.84 -3.09 -5.10
C TRP A 35 2.57 -1.62 -5.40
N ALA A 36 3.21 -0.69 -4.69
CA ALA A 36 2.92 0.74 -4.82
C ALA A 36 4.12 1.68 -4.64
N GLY A 37 5.35 1.16 -4.64
CA GLY A 37 6.55 1.98 -4.46
C GLY A 37 6.70 3.06 -5.53
N GLY A 38 6.28 2.80 -6.75
CA GLY A 38 6.26 3.80 -7.83
C GLY A 38 5.26 4.93 -7.57
N THR A 39 4.07 4.59 -7.08
CA THR A 39 3.05 5.59 -6.68
C THR A 39 3.60 6.50 -5.57
N VAL A 40 4.26 5.94 -4.54
CA VAL A 40 4.89 6.74 -3.48
C VAL A 40 5.97 7.66 -4.05
N LEU A 41 6.83 7.16 -4.92
CA LEU A 41 7.92 7.93 -5.54
C LEU A 41 7.40 9.07 -6.45
N ILE A 42 6.28 8.86 -7.15
CA ILE A 42 5.64 9.89 -7.98
C ILE A 42 5.06 11.00 -7.09
N HIS A 43 4.48 10.64 -5.96
CA HIS A 43 3.86 11.55 -4.99
C HIS A 43 4.78 11.81 -3.80
N SER A 44 6.05 12.11 -4.08
CA SER A 44 7.09 12.34 -3.06
C SER A 44 6.89 13.63 -2.24
N ASP A 45 5.97 14.49 -2.66
CA ASP A 45 5.51 15.70 -1.95
C ASP A 45 4.40 15.43 -0.92
N TRP A 46 3.86 14.20 -0.87
CA TRP A 46 2.86 13.80 0.10
C TRP A 46 3.51 13.33 1.41
N HIS A 47 2.76 13.44 2.51
CA HIS A 47 3.16 12.88 3.80
C HIS A 47 2.74 11.41 3.88
N TRP A 48 3.67 10.51 3.64
CA TRP A 48 3.44 9.08 3.67
C TRP A 48 3.73 8.49 5.05
N THR A 49 2.76 7.78 5.61
CA THR A 49 2.95 6.82 6.71
C THR A 49 2.82 5.40 6.14
N ILE A 50 3.87 4.61 6.22
CA ILE A 50 3.90 3.26 5.65
C ILE A 50 4.05 2.25 6.79
N VAL A 51 3.07 1.35 6.88
CA VAL A 51 2.91 0.42 8.00
C VAL A 51 2.98 -1.01 7.48
N SER A 52 3.90 -1.83 8.01
CA SER A 52 3.90 -3.28 7.83
C SER A 52 3.39 -3.95 9.09
N LEU A 53 2.43 -4.87 9.00
CA LEU A 53 1.78 -5.45 10.18
C LEU A 53 2.50 -6.68 10.73
N CYS A 54 3.37 -7.32 9.95
CA CYS A 54 4.13 -8.51 10.31
C CYS A 54 5.64 -8.22 10.37
N ARG A 55 6.39 -9.17 10.94
CA ARG A 55 7.86 -9.21 10.89
C ARG A 55 8.59 -8.12 11.69
N GLY A 56 7.96 -7.49 12.68
CA GLY A 56 8.61 -6.49 13.53
C GLY A 56 9.80 -7.03 14.33
N SER A 57 9.73 -8.27 14.78
CA SER A 57 10.83 -8.96 15.47
C SER A 57 11.87 -9.60 14.53
N ASP A 58 11.64 -9.61 13.22
CA ASP A 58 12.58 -10.16 12.25
C ASP A 58 13.80 -9.24 12.09
N THR A 59 14.95 -9.70 12.58
CA THR A 59 16.20 -8.92 12.63
C THR A 59 16.80 -8.64 11.25
N ASP A 60 16.36 -9.31 10.19
CA ASP A 60 16.75 -9.03 8.81
C ASP A 60 15.72 -8.15 8.10
N ARG A 61 14.42 -8.50 8.18
CA ARG A 61 13.36 -7.83 7.42
C ARG A 61 12.99 -6.46 7.99
N ALA A 62 12.86 -6.32 9.30
CA ALA A 62 12.44 -5.05 9.89
C ALA A 62 13.42 -3.89 9.60
N PRO A 63 14.76 -4.04 9.75
CA PRO A 63 15.69 -2.97 9.36
C PRO A 63 15.68 -2.65 7.86
N LYS A 64 15.41 -3.63 6.99
CA LYS A 64 15.28 -3.42 5.55
C LYS A 64 14.05 -2.60 5.21
N PHE A 65 12.92 -2.91 5.83
CA PHE A 65 11.68 -2.14 5.69
C PHE A 65 11.87 -0.67 6.06
N ILE A 66 12.45 -0.39 7.22
CA ILE A 66 12.71 0.99 7.67
C ILE A 66 13.55 1.74 6.64
N ARG A 67 14.61 1.12 6.11
CA ARG A 67 15.45 1.73 5.07
C ARG A 67 14.72 1.92 3.75
N ALA A 68 13.89 0.96 3.34
CA ALA A 68 13.10 1.04 2.12
C ALA A 68 12.12 2.22 2.19
N VAL A 69 11.38 2.34 3.31
CA VAL A 69 10.44 3.44 3.53
C VAL A 69 11.16 4.80 3.56
N GLN A 70 12.35 4.89 4.15
CA GLN A 70 13.17 6.12 4.09
C GLN A 70 13.54 6.49 2.65
N GLN A 71 13.87 5.51 1.79
CA GLN A 71 14.17 5.75 0.38
C GLN A 71 12.92 6.14 -0.42
N LEU A 72 11.75 5.68 -0.01
CA LEU A 72 10.46 6.10 -0.55
C LEU A 72 10.06 7.52 -0.07
N GLY A 73 10.69 8.05 0.98
CA GLY A 73 10.39 9.38 1.54
C GLY A 73 9.27 9.37 2.57
N GLY A 74 8.90 8.20 3.12
CA GLY A 74 7.85 8.04 4.13
C GLY A 74 8.37 7.89 5.56
N VAL A 75 7.42 7.82 6.50
CA VAL A 75 7.61 7.43 7.89
C VAL A 75 7.16 5.98 8.04
N SER A 76 7.98 5.13 8.68
CA SER A 76 7.72 3.70 8.84
C SER A 76 7.23 3.36 10.23
N GLU A 77 6.22 2.48 10.29
CA GLU A 77 5.78 1.78 11.50
C GLU A 77 5.69 0.28 11.19
N ILE A 78 6.07 -0.57 12.14
CA ILE A 78 6.07 -2.01 11.93
C ILE A 78 5.53 -2.75 13.14
N GLY A 79 4.59 -3.67 12.90
CA GLY A 79 4.02 -4.60 13.86
C GLY A 79 4.61 -6.00 13.75
N ASP A 80 4.13 -6.87 14.61
CA ASP A 80 4.63 -8.24 14.71
C ASP A 80 3.48 -9.25 14.79
N LEU A 81 2.47 -9.11 13.92
CA LEU A 81 1.43 -10.13 13.77
C LEU A 81 2.05 -11.46 13.33
N ASP A 82 1.51 -12.56 13.84
CA ASP A 82 1.98 -13.89 13.47
C ASP A 82 1.92 -14.12 11.96
N ASP A 83 3.05 -14.48 11.40
CA ASP A 83 3.24 -14.83 9.98
C ASP A 83 4.03 -16.14 9.86
N GLY A 84 3.77 -17.07 10.77
CA GLY A 84 4.38 -18.40 10.77
C GLY A 84 3.99 -19.23 9.53
N THR A 85 4.74 -20.27 9.28
CA THR A 85 4.59 -21.15 8.09
C THR A 85 3.21 -21.81 7.98
N GLU A 86 2.55 -22.02 9.11
CA GLU A 86 1.20 -22.63 9.17
C GLU A 86 0.10 -21.66 8.69
N GLN A 87 0.40 -20.37 8.63
CA GLN A 87 -0.55 -19.31 8.23
C GLN A 87 -1.92 -19.48 8.91
N LEU A 88 -1.92 -19.69 10.25
CA LEU A 88 -3.17 -19.80 10.99
C LEU A 88 -3.98 -18.51 10.89
N PRO A 89 -5.32 -18.58 10.81
CA PRO A 89 -6.15 -17.38 10.78
C PRO A 89 -5.91 -16.52 12.02
N LEU A 90 -5.72 -15.22 11.81
CA LEU A 90 -5.71 -14.24 12.89
C LEU A 90 -7.14 -13.83 13.26
N SER A 91 -7.34 -13.43 14.50
CA SER A 91 -8.62 -12.84 14.88
C SER A 91 -8.77 -11.47 14.21
N GLU A 92 -9.98 -11.18 13.73
CA GLU A 92 -10.27 -9.89 13.10
C GLU A 92 -9.96 -8.72 14.03
N ASP A 93 -10.24 -8.88 15.33
CA ASP A 93 -9.97 -7.86 16.35
C ASP A 93 -8.46 -7.63 16.53
N ASP A 94 -7.63 -8.67 16.56
CA ASP A 94 -6.18 -8.52 16.70
C ASP A 94 -5.59 -7.74 15.51
N VAL A 95 -6.02 -8.04 14.29
CA VAL A 95 -5.55 -7.32 13.09
C VAL A 95 -6.03 -5.87 13.12
N GLN A 96 -7.30 -5.59 13.46
CA GLN A 96 -7.81 -4.23 13.59
C GLN A 96 -7.07 -3.44 14.68
N GLN A 97 -6.82 -4.05 15.85
CA GLN A 97 -6.07 -3.39 16.93
C GLN A 97 -4.62 -3.09 16.51
N MET A 98 -3.96 -3.99 15.81
CA MET A 98 -2.61 -3.75 15.30
C MET A 98 -2.61 -2.54 14.35
N VAL A 99 -3.52 -2.48 13.38
CA VAL A 99 -3.66 -1.31 12.48
C VAL A 99 -3.85 -0.03 13.28
N LEU A 100 -4.76 -0.04 14.26
CA LEU A 100 -5.05 1.15 15.07
C LEU A 100 -3.89 1.59 15.95
N SER A 101 -3.09 0.65 16.45
CA SER A 101 -1.94 0.94 17.31
C SER A 101 -0.76 1.56 16.56
N LEU A 102 -0.57 1.17 15.30
CA LEU A 102 0.57 1.61 14.47
C LEU A 102 0.28 2.89 13.70
N LEU A 103 -0.98 3.21 13.42
CA LEU A 103 -1.31 4.46 12.74
C LEU A 103 -1.20 5.65 13.71
N PRO A 104 -0.32 6.63 13.46
CA PRO A 104 -0.16 7.81 14.31
C PRO A 104 -1.40 8.70 14.29
N GLU A 105 -2.12 8.69 13.17
CA GLU A 105 -3.35 9.45 12.94
C GLU A 105 -4.47 8.53 12.46
N LYS A 106 -5.71 9.04 12.52
CA LYS A 106 -6.90 8.27 12.11
C LYS A 106 -7.61 8.91 10.91
N HIS A 107 -7.06 10.00 10.35
CA HIS A 107 -7.61 10.72 9.20
C HIS A 107 -6.53 10.91 8.14
N PHE A 108 -6.83 10.44 6.93
CA PHE A 108 -5.94 10.53 5.78
C PHE A 108 -6.70 11.07 4.55
N ASP A 109 -5.98 11.64 3.61
CA ASP A 109 -6.55 11.91 2.29
C ASP A 109 -6.63 10.60 1.49
N LEU A 110 -5.64 9.71 1.64
CA LEU A 110 -5.59 8.42 0.97
C LEU A 110 -5.12 7.31 1.92
N ILE A 111 -5.75 6.14 1.82
CA ILE A 111 -5.23 4.89 2.38
C ILE A 111 -5.02 3.89 1.25
N LEU A 112 -3.80 3.34 1.14
CA LEU A 112 -3.47 2.20 0.28
C LEU A 112 -3.38 0.92 1.12
N THR A 113 -3.89 -0.20 0.60
CA THR A 113 -3.81 -1.48 1.29
C THR A 113 -4.03 -2.66 0.34
N HIS A 114 -3.90 -3.86 0.88
CA HIS A 114 -4.24 -5.10 0.20
C HIS A 114 -5.73 -5.20 -0.16
N SER A 115 -6.04 -6.01 -1.18
CA SER A 115 -7.42 -6.38 -1.47
C SER A 115 -7.89 -7.47 -0.50
N PRO A 116 -9.10 -7.38 0.06
CA PRO A 116 -9.68 -8.46 0.88
C PRO A 116 -9.98 -9.73 0.08
N HIS A 117 -9.84 -9.68 -1.24
CA HIS A 117 -9.96 -10.82 -2.14
C HIS A 117 -8.61 -11.39 -2.56
N GLY A 118 -7.50 -10.87 -1.98
CA GLY A 118 -6.13 -11.19 -2.37
C GLY A 118 -5.71 -10.51 -3.67
N GLU A 119 -4.47 -10.67 -3.97
CA GLU A 119 -3.85 -10.27 -5.23
C GLU A 119 -3.69 -11.51 -6.14
N TYR A 120 -2.51 -11.67 -6.72
CA TYR A 120 -2.16 -12.76 -7.63
C TYR A 120 -2.09 -14.13 -6.94
N THR A 121 -1.73 -14.17 -5.65
CA THR A 121 -1.83 -15.36 -4.80
C THR A 121 -2.86 -15.14 -3.70
N ARG A 122 -3.39 -16.21 -3.17
CA ARG A 122 -4.32 -16.18 -2.04
C ARG A 122 -3.52 -16.10 -0.73
N HIS A 123 -2.72 -15.03 -0.55
CA HIS A 123 -1.95 -14.87 0.68
C HIS A 123 -2.87 -14.42 1.82
N ARG A 124 -3.00 -15.25 2.85
CA ARG A 124 -3.96 -15.04 3.94
C ARG A 124 -3.77 -13.69 4.64
N ARG A 125 -2.54 -13.31 4.96
CA ARG A 125 -2.26 -12.03 5.65
C ARG A 125 -2.71 -10.84 4.84
N HIS A 126 -2.54 -10.86 3.51
CA HIS A 126 -3.03 -9.80 2.63
C HIS A 126 -4.55 -9.66 2.72
N GLU A 127 -5.29 -10.79 2.62
CA GLU A 127 -6.76 -10.80 2.70
C GLU A 127 -7.27 -10.33 4.07
N GLU A 128 -6.64 -10.77 5.17
CA GLU A 128 -6.99 -10.37 6.53
C GLU A 128 -6.78 -8.87 6.74
N ILE A 129 -5.66 -8.32 6.29
CA ILE A 129 -5.33 -6.90 6.42
C ILE A 129 -6.26 -6.04 5.55
N GLY A 130 -6.46 -6.40 4.29
CA GLY A 130 -7.42 -5.72 3.43
C GLY A 130 -8.83 -5.71 4.02
N THR A 131 -9.25 -6.82 4.64
CA THR A 131 -10.52 -6.93 5.34
C THR A 131 -10.57 -6.02 6.57
N ALA A 132 -9.53 -6.04 7.41
CA ALA A 132 -9.47 -5.23 8.63
C ALA A 132 -9.51 -3.73 8.32
N VAL A 133 -8.74 -3.26 7.32
CA VAL A 133 -8.75 -1.86 6.90
C VAL A 133 -10.13 -1.44 6.39
N ALA A 134 -10.78 -2.28 5.57
CA ALA A 134 -12.13 -2.02 5.07
C ALA A 134 -13.15 -1.89 6.21
N LEU A 135 -13.09 -2.79 7.20
CA LEU A 135 -13.99 -2.77 8.36
C LEU A 135 -13.74 -1.56 9.27
N LEU A 136 -12.48 -1.19 9.51
CA LEU A 136 -12.13 0.01 10.26
C LEU A 136 -12.66 1.27 9.58
N TRP A 137 -12.54 1.33 8.25
CA TRP A 137 -13.09 2.44 7.46
C TRP A 137 -14.62 2.47 7.50
N GLU A 138 -15.29 1.31 7.38
CA GLU A 138 -16.76 1.20 7.51
C GLU A 138 -17.29 1.61 8.89
N LYS A 139 -16.52 1.30 9.95
CA LYS A 139 -16.83 1.67 11.35
C LYS A 139 -16.42 3.11 11.69
N GLU A 140 -15.84 3.85 10.74
CA GLU A 140 -15.28 5.19 10.92
C GLU A 140 -14.19 5.29 12.02
N LEU A 141 -13.56 4.17 12.37
CA LEU A 141 -12.43 4.12 13.30
C LEU A 141 -11.13 4.62 12.64
N ILE A 142 -11.04 4.52 11.33
CA ILE A 142 -10.13 5.27 10.47
C ILE A 142 -10.94 5.97 9.40
N ARG A 143 -10.48 7.11 8.91
CA ARG A 143 -11.16 7.90 7.88
C ARG A 143 -10.21 8.24 6.76
N ALA A 144 -10.67 8.11 5.53
CA ALA A 144 -9.95 8.51 4.34
C ALA A 144 -10.93 9.11 3.32
N LYS A 145 -10.45 10.06 2.51
CA LYS A 145 -11.23 10.54 1.37
C LYS A 145 -11.31 9.47 0.29
N GLU A 146 -10.21 8.73 0.13
CA GLU A 146 -10.13 7.60 -0.78
C GLU A 146 -9.43 6.42 -0.12
N VAL A 147 -9.87 5.20 -0.45
CA VAL A 147 -9.17 3.96 -0.14
C VAL A 147 -8.86 3.27 -1.46
N TRP A 148 -7.57 2.99 -1.68
CA TRP A 148 -7.09 2.25 -2.83
C TRP A 148 -6.61 0.87 -2.38
N MET A 149 -7.03 -0.17 -3.11
CA MET A 149 -6.63 -1.55 -2.84
C MET A 149 -5.89 -2.11 -4.04
N PHE A 150 -4.84 -2.87 -3.81
CA PHE A 150 -4.02 -3.45 -4.88
C PHE A 150 -4.89 -4.33 -5.79
N ALA A 151 -4.69 -4.20 -7.11
CA ALA A 151 -5.52 -4.81 -8.14
C ALA A 151 -4.70 -5.66 -9.10
N TYR A 152 -4.23 -6.83 -8.62
CA TYR A 152 -3.43 -7.77 -9.39
C TYR A 152 -4.10 -9.14 -9.44
N GLU A 153 -3.81 -9.88 -10.50
CA GLU A 153 -4.22 -11.27 -10.70
C GLU A 153 -3.02 -12.11 -11.10
N ASP A 154 -3.13 -13.44 -10.99
CA ASP A 154 -2.09 -14.33 -11.50
C ASP A 154 -1.93 -14.22 -13.01
N GLY A 155 -0.75 -14.57 -13.52
CA GLY A 155 -0.45 -14.52 -14.95
C GLY A 155 -1.17 -15.56 -15.77
N GLY A 156 -1.79 -16.55 -15.11
CA GLY A 156 -2.55 -17.65 -15.74
C GLY A 156 -1.68 -18.76 -16.35
N LYS A 157 -0.38 -18.78 -16.02
CA LYS A 157 0.56 -19.82 -16.49
C LYS A 157 0.71 -20.98 -15.52
N GLY A 158 0.45 -20.71 -14.23
CA GLY A 158 0.68 -21.65 -13.14
C GLY A 158 2.17 -21.89 -12.84
N GLY A 159 2.49 -22.11 -11.56
CA GLY A 159 3.86 -22.40 -11.13
C GLY A 159 4.73 -21.17 -10.86
N LYS A 160 6.04 -21.38 -10.74
CA LYS A 160 7.01 -20.34 -10.35
C LYS A 160 7.22 -19.23 -11.39
N ASP A 161 6.82 -19.49 -12.65
CA ASP A 161 6.94 -18.51 -13.74
C ASP A 161 5.64 -17.69 -13.92
N ASP A 162 4.69 -17.84 -13.01
CA ASP A 162 3.43 -17.12 -13.05
C ASP A 162 3.55 -15.78 -12.34
N LEU A 163 4.00 -14.78 -13.10
CA LEU A 163 4.15 -13.44 -12.57
C LEU A 163 2.79 -12.74 -12.49
N PRO A 164 2.55 -11.96 -11.43
CA PRO A 164 1.34 -11.16 -11.30
C PRO A 164 1.22 -10.15 -12.44
N LYS A 165 0.01 -9.76 -12.76
CA LYS A 165 -0.29 -8.71 -13.72
C LYS A 165 -1.41 -7.82 -13.22
N ALA A 166 -1.41 -6.57 -13.66
CA ALA A 166 -2.49 -5.64 -13.37
C ALA A 166 -3.83 -6.16 -13.92
N ILE A 167 -4.86 -6.13 -13.09
CA ILE A 167 -6.22 -6.46 -13.53
C ILE A 167 -6.72 -5.39 -14.50
N LYS A 168 -7.01 -5.77 -15.74
CA LYS A 168 -7.39 -4.82 -16.81
C LYS A 168 -8.64 -3.98 -16.51
N THR A 169 -9.49 -4.44 -15.61
CA THR A 169 -10.70 -3.73 -15.18
C THR A 169 -10.50 -2.95 -13.88
N ALA A 170 -9.27 -2.84 -13.38
CA ALA A 170 -8.94 -2.00 -12.24
C ALA A 170 -9.36 -0.54 -12.48
N HIS A 171 -9.71 0.17 -11.42
CA HIS A 171 -10.17 1.56 -11.53
C HIS A 171 -9.05 2.51 -11.94
N LEU A 172 -7.82 2.21 -11.53
CA LEU A 172 -6.61 2.94 -11.91
C LEU A 172 -5.51 1.95 -12.29
N ILE A 173 -4.86 2.19 -13.42
CA ILE A 173 -3.62 1.52 -13.81
C ILE A 173 -2.64 2.62 -14.19
N SER A 174 -1.53 2.71 -13.44
CA SER A 174 -0.46 3.66 -13.66
C SER A 174 0.75 2.95 -14.27
N TYR A 175 1.22 3.45 -15.41
CA TYR A 175 2.46 2.96 -16.03
C TYR A 175 3.62 3.85 -15.59
N LEU A 176 4.54 3.30 -14.80
CA LEU A 176 5.65 4.03 -14.21
C LEU A 176 6.65 4.52 -15.27
N PRO A 177 7.07 5.80 -15.21
CA PRO A 177 8.25 6.26 -15.92
C PRO A 177 9.47 5.37 -15.61
N GLU A 178 10.41 5.26 -16.55
CA GLU A 178 11.54 4.34 -16.40
C GLU A 178 12.42 4.66 -15.20
N ASP A 179 12.69 5.92 -14.95
CA ASP A 179 13.47 6.38 -13.81
C ASP A 179 12.81 6.07 -12.46
N ILE A 180 11.50 6.20 -12.37
CA ILE A 180 10.72 5.82 -11.18
C ILE A 180 10.74 4.31 -10.98
N TRP A 181 10.51 3.54 -12.05
CA TRP A 181 10.58 2.08 -11.98
C TRP A 181 11.98 1.60 -11.57
N LEU A 182 13.05 2.18 -12.12
CA LEU A 182 14.43 1.84 -11.75
C LEU A 182 14.71 2.13 -10.27
N ARG A 183 14.19 3.24 -9.73
CA ARG A 183 14.31 3.54 -8.29
C ARG A 183 13.58 2.50 -7.44
N LYS A 184 12.33 2.17 -7.79
CA LYS A 184 11.54 1.11 -7.16
C LYS A 184 12.29 -0.22 -7.19
N TYR A 185 12.77 -0.64 -8.36
CA TYR A 185 13.55 -1.88 -8.53
C TYR A 185 14.83 -1.88 -7.70
N THR A 186 15.52 -0.74 -7.63
CA THR A 186 16.74 -0.60 -6.81
C THR A 186 16.47 -0.82 -5.33
N ILE A 187 15.34 -0.34 -4.80
CA ILE A 187 14.96 -0.58 -3.40
C ILE A 187 14.78 -2.08 -3.16
N VAL A 188 14.05 -2.77 -4.02
CA VAL A 188 13.82 -4.22 -3.91
C VAL A 188 15.13 -5.01 -3.98
N ASN A 189 16.00 -4.66 -4.93
CA ASN A 189 17.26 -5.36 -5.13
C ASN A 189 18.32 -5.01 -4.07
N ALA A 190 18.60 -3.71 -3.86
CA ALA A 190 19.72 -3.29 -3.03
C ALA A 190 19.41 -3.25 -1.54
N ILE A 191 18.18 -2.99 -1.14
CA ILE A 191 17.79 -2.88 0.27
C ILE A 191 17.25 -4.22 0.77
N TYR A 192 16.25 -4.80 0.09
CA TYR A 192 15.72 -6.10 0.49
C TYR A 192 16.67 -7.25 0.13
N GLY A 193 17.53 -7.07 -0.86
CA GLY A 193 18.54 -8.06 -1.25
C GLY A 193 17.99 -9.12 -2.21
N PHE A 194 16.86 -8.86 -2.88
CA PHE A 194 16.31 -9.76 -3.89
C PHE A 194 17.11 -9.59 -5.20
N ALA A 195 17.94 -10.56 -5.51
CA ALA A 195 18.78 -10.52 -6.71
C ALA A 195 17.96 -10.62 -8.00
N PRO A 196 18.46 -10.05 -9.12
CA PRO A 196 17.84 -10.27 -10.43
C PRO A 196 17.64 -11.77 -10.72
N GLY A 197 16.44 -12.13 -11.20
CA GLY A 197 16.03 -13.52 -11.43
C GLY A 197 15.49 -14.25 -10.20
N THR A 198 15.36 -13.58 -9.05
CA THR A 198 14.49 -14.07 -7.97
C THR A 198 13.05 -13.67 -8.25
N TYR A 199 12.11 -14.43 -7.71
CA TYR A 199 10.68 -14.18 -7.90
C TYR A 199 10.30 -12.75 -7.47
N GLU A 200 10.77 -12.30 -6.31
CA GLU A 200 10.47 -10.97 -5.76
C GLU A 200 11.03 -9.83 -6.63
N ALA A 201 12.18 -10.03 -7.27
CA ALA A 201 12.74 -9.06 -8.22
C ALA A 201 11.96 -9.05 -9.55
N ASP A 202 11.49 -10.21 -10.00
CA ASP A 202 10.79 -10.37 -11.27
C ASP A 202 9.35 -9.82 -11.21
N ILE A 203 8.73 -9.78 -10.01
CA ILE A 203 7.39 -9.20 -9.81
C ILE A 203 7.38 -7.67 -9.65
N VAL A 204 8.53 -7.00 -9.72
CA VAL A 204 8.60 -5.52 -9.68
C VAL A 204 8.15 -4.96 -11.02
N MET A 205 6.84 -4.85 -11.18
CA MET A 205 6.23 -4.41 -12.44
C MET A 205 6.36 -2.90 -12.67
N ARG A 206 6.27 -2.50 -13.94
CA ARG A 206 6.11 -1.09 -14.34
C ARG A 206 4.66 -0.62 -14.25
N GLU A 207 3.72 -1.52 -14.18
CA GLU A 207 2.31 -1.21 -13.98
C GLU A 207 1.97 -1.29 -12.50
N GLU A 208 1.34 -0.25 -11.95
CA GLU A 208 0.73 -0.27 -10.63
C GLU A 208 -0.78 -0.09 -10.79
N ALA A 209 -1.56 -0.99 -10.18
CA ALA A 209 -2.99 -1.07 -10.40
C ALA A 209 -3.78 -1.08 -9.10
N PHE A 210 -4.90 -0.36 -9.07
CA PHE A 210 -5.68 -0.15 -7.87
C PHE A 210 -7.19 -0.20 -8.13
N TRP A 211 -7.90 -0.77 -7.17
CA TRP A 211 -9.32 -0.55 -6.95
C TRP A 211 -9.47 0.69 -6.08
N CYS A 212 -10.10 1.74 -6.58
CA CYS A 212 -10.24 3.03 -5.88
C CYS A 212 -11.68 3.24 -5.43
N PHE A 213 -11.86 3.63 -4.16
CA PHE A 213 -13.17 3.85 -3.55
C PHE A 213 -13.19 5.17 -2.79
N GLN A 214 -14.26 5.95 -2.96
CA GLN A 214 -14.48 7.21 -2.26
C GLN A 214 -15.43 7.05 -1.05
N SER A 215 -16.02 5.87 -0.89
CA SER A 215 -16.88 5.57 0.25
C SER A 215 -16.95 4.08 0.57
N PRO A 216 -17.18 3.72 1.85
CA PRO A 216 -17.44 2.33 2.23
C PRO A 216 -18.63 1.70 1.49
N VAL A 217 -19.60 2.52 1.03
CA VAL A 217 -20.75 2.03 0.27
C VAL A 217 -20.35 1.53 -1.11
N GLU A 218 -19.46 2.26 -1.79
CA GLU A 218 -18.89 1.84 -3.09
C GLU A 218 -18.08 0.56 -2.94
N PHE A 219 -17.20 0.52 -1.94
CA PHE A 219 -16.42 -0.67 -1.62
C PHE A 219 -17.31 -1.90 -1.39
N ARG A 220 -18.35 -1.79 -0.55
CA ARG A 220 -19.26 -2.91 -0.29
C ARG A 220 -19.98 -3.43 -1.55
N LYS A 221 -20.37 -2.54 -2.46
CA LYS A 221 -21.00 -2.93 -3.73
C LYS A 221 -20.03 -3.70 -4.60
N TRP A 222 -18.83 -3.19 -4.76
CA TRP A 222 -17.75 -3.82 -5.51
C TRP A 222 -17.38 -5.19 -4.92
N SER A 223 -17.11 -5.26 -3.61
CA SER A 223 -16.70 -6.49 -2.92
C SER A 223 -17.71 -7.64 -3.07
N LYS A 224 -19.02 -7.33 -3.01
CA LYS A 224 -20.08 -8.31 -3.28
C LYS A 224 -20.06 -8.84 -4.71
N THR A 225 -19.67 -8.01 -5.67
CA THR A 225 -19.60 -8.38 -7.09
C THR A 225 -18.39 -9.25 -7.36
N GLU A 226 -17.25 -8.90 -6.79
CA GLU A 226 -16.01 -9.68 -6.95
C GLU A 226 -16.09 -11.06 -6.29
N ARG A 227 -16.69 -11.18 -5.11
CA ARG A 227 -16.94 -12.49 -4.47
C ARG A 227 -17.76 -13.46 -5.34
N ARG A 228 -18.61 -12.96 -6.23
CA ARG A 228 -19.43 -13.80 -7.11
C ARG A 228 -18.69 -14.31 -8.35
N LYS A 229 -17.54 -13.70 -8.67
CA LYS A 229 -16.72 -14.09 -9.84
C LYS A 229 -15.68 -15.17 -9.50
N ARG A 230 -15.41 -15.38 -8.21
CA ARG A 230 -14.47 -16.37 -7.65
C ARG A 230 -15.20 -17.55 -7.06
#